data_bdfb5641250099b0b519ab55045c3fe0
#
_entry.id   bdfb5641250099b0b519ab55045c3fe0
#
_cell.length_a   1.000
_cell.length_b   1.000
_cell.length_c   1.000
_cell.angle_alpha   90.00
_cell.angle_beta   90.00
_cell.angle_gamma   90.00
#
_symmetry.space_group_name_H-M   'P 1'
#
loop_
_entity.id
_entity.type
_entity.pdbx_description
1 polymer ?
#
loop_
_entity_poly.entity_id
_entity_poly.type
_entity_poly.pdbx_seq_one_letter_code
_entity_poly.pdbx_strand_id
1 'polypeptide(L)'
;FHDGTPFNAAAVKFSLERTIGHKRARLRKWITMIKEVNVIDDHTVEMKLKFAYAPILLNLGTPVGAIGSPTAIKKYGKNFRRNPVGTGPFIFDKWEPGEYIRLRANPNYWDGKPKIDILEFRLVPEATTRVLQLRSGQAQLAMFLPPAQINEVRKDPKLNLIKGELFRIIFIGMNNQIKPFDNPLVRKAMNYAIDNKTIVEKVMLGVGRPIRGPFGPK
;
A
#
# COMPACT_ATOMS: atom_id res chain seq x y z
N PHE A 1 -12.89 7.60 16.57
CA PHE A 1 -12.34 8.23 15.37
C PHE A 1 -11.72 9.59 15.70
N HIS A 2 -10.88 10.12 14.82
CA HIS A 2 -10.24 11.43 14.97
C HIS A 2 -11.23 12.61 15.06
N ASP A 3 -12.46 12.43 14.63
CA ASP A 3 -13.54 13.43 14.74
C ASP A 3 -14.35 13.31 16.04
N GLY A 4 -13.91 12.48 16.99
CA GLY A 4 -14.57 12.25 18.27
C GLY A 4 -15.75 11.28 18.22
N THR A 5 -16.14 10.79 17.03
CA THR A 5 -17.22 9.80 16.93
C THR A 5 -16.74 8.40 17.33
N PRO A 6 -17.63 7.53 17.90
CA PRO A 6 -17.23 6.22 18.38
C PRO A 6 -16.85 5.27 17.23
N PHE A 7 -15.82 4.46 17.44
CA PHE A 7 -15.53 3.28 16.63
C PHE A 7 -16.27 2.08 17.25
N ASN A 8 -17.21 1.52 16.52
CA ASN A 8 -18.00 0.39 16.97
C ASN A 8 -18.38 -0.55 15.82
N ALA A 9 -19.11 -1.62 16.11
CA ALA A 9 -19.53 -2.61 15.12
C ALA A 9 -20.37 -2.01 13.97
N ALA A 10 -21.19 -1.00 14.26
CA ALA A 10 -21.95 -0.30 13.22
C ALA A 10 -21.05 0.47 12.24
N ALA A 11 -19.95 1.07 12.71
CA ALA A 11 -18.97 1.74 11.86
C ALA A 11 -18.22 0.75 10.97
N VAL A 12 -17.89 -0.43 11.48
CA VAL A 12 -17.27 -1.53 10.72
C VAL A 12 -18.23 -2.00 9.62
N LYS A 13 -19.47 -2.32 9.97
CA LYS A 13 -20.51 -2.71 9.00
C LYS A 13 -20.66 -1.67 7.90
N PHE A 14 -20.84 -0.41 8.26
CA PHE A 14 -20.97 0.69 7.30
C PHE A 14 -19.81 0.77 6.31
N SER A 15 -18.57 0.68 6.79
CA SER A 15 -17.38 0.79 5.95
C SER A 15 -17.22 -0.40 4.99
N LEU A 16 -17.45 -1.63 5.47
CA LEU A 16 -17.37 -2.83 4.65
C LEU A 16 -18.48 -2.88 3.59
N GLU A 17 -19.73 -2.63 3.99
CA GLU A 17 -20.86 -2.61 3.05
C GLU A 17 -20.71 -1.51 1.99
N ARG A 18 -20.24 -0.33 2.39
CA ARG A 18 -19.90 0.74 1.44
C ARG A 18 -18.88 0.29 0.41
N THR A 19 -17.82 -0.40 0.83
CA THR A 19 -16.79 -0.89 -0.10
C THR A 19 -17.33 -1.99 -1.00
N ILE A 20 -18.12 -2.93 -0.47
CA ILE A 20 -18.77 -4.01 -1.23
C ILE A 20 -19.77 -3.43 -2.26
N GLY A 21 -20.56 -2.43 -1.86
CA GLY A 21 -21.57 -1.78 -2.72
C GLY A 21 -20.97 -0.89 -3.81
N HIS A 22 -19.75 -0.40 -3.65
CA HIS A 22 -19.15 0.54 -4.59
C HIS A 22 -18.52 -0.18 -5.80
N LYS A 23 -19.28 -0.32 -6.90
CA LYS A 23 -18.90 -1.08 -8.10
C LYS A 23 -17.52 -0.72 -8.69
N ARG A 24 -17.08 0.55 -8.56
CA ARG A 24 -15.79 1.05 -9.07
C ARG A 24 -14.64 0.98 -8.05
N ALA A 25 -14.86 0.49 -6.83
CA ALA A 25 -13.80 0.36 -5.83
C ALA A 25 -12.81 -0.74 -6.27
N ARG A 26 -11.56 -0.36 -6.54
CA ARG A 26 -10.51 -1.29 -7.02
C ARG A 26 -10.27 -2.44 -6.04
N LEU A 27 -10.38 -2.18 -4.75
CA LEU A 27 -10.13 -3.17 -3.70
C LEU A 27 -11.36 -4.03 -3.37
N ARG A 28 -12.56 -3.69 -3.90
CA ARG A 28 -13.79 -4.43 -3.67
C ARG A 28 -13.63 -5.94 -3.90
N LYS A 29 -12.90 -6.34 -4.96
CA LYS A 29 -12.68 -7.75 -5.30
C LYS A 29 -12.08 -8.59 -4.17
N TRP A 30 -11.39 -7.97 -3.22
CA TRP A 30 -10.74 -8.65 -2.09
C TRP A 30 -11.70 -9.03 -0.96
N ILE A 31 -12.93 -8.48 -0.96
CA ILE A 31 -13.98 -8.75 0.06
C ILE A 31 -15.34 -9.11 -0.55
N THR A 32 -15.42 -9.40 -1.86
CA THR A 32 -16.69 -9.81 -2.50
C THR A 32 -17.22 -11.16 -2.04
N MET A 33 -16.39 -11.98 -1.37
CA MET A 33 -16.82 -13.21 -0.72
C MET A 33 -17.66 -12.97 0.53
N ILE A 34 -17.62 -11.79 1.12
CA ILE A 34 -18.53 -11.43 2.22
C ILE A 34 -19.94 -11.31 1.63
N LYS A 35 -20.85 -12.12 2.17
CA LYS A 35 -22.27 -12.11 1.81
C LYS A 35 -23.02 -11.06 2.62
N GLU A 36 -22.74 -11.01 3.92
CA GLU A 36 -23.48 -10.23 4.89
C GLU A 36 -22.56 -9.81 6.05
N VAL A 37 -22.79 -8.64 6.60
CA VAL A 37 -22.10 -8.13 7.79
C VAL A 37 -23.18 -7.81 8.82
N ASN A 38 -23.23 -8.56 9.93
CA ASN A 38 -24.19 -8.42 11.00
C ASN A 38 -23.54 -7.79 12.23
N VAL A 39 -24.22 -6.84 12.84
CA VAL A 39 -23.88 -6.30 14.15
C VAL A 39 -24.56 -7.19 15.19
N ILE A 40 -23.77 -7.82 16.05
CA ILE A 40 -24.27 -8.64 17.15
C ILE A 40 -24.44 -7.78 18.40
N ASP A 41 -23.41 -6.96 18.69
CA ASP A 41 -23.41 -5.95 19.74
C ASP A 41 -22.46 -4.80 19.34
N ASP A 42 -22.24 -3.85 20.23
CA ASP A 42 -21.41 -2.66 19.94
C ASP A 42 -19.95 -2.99 19.57
N HIS A 43 -19.44 -4.16 19.96
CA HIS A 43 -18.04 -4.54 19.77
C HIS A 43 -17.87 -5.84 18.96
N THR A 44 -18.99 -6.47 18.54
CA THR A 44 -18.97 -7.76 17.84
C THR A 44 -19.64 -7.64 16.47
N VAL A 45 -18.88 -8.04 15.44
CA VAL A 45 -19.36 -8.12 14.05
C VAL A 45 -19.24 -9.56 13.56
N GLU A 46 -20.33 -10.09 13.02
CA GLU A 46 -20.34 -11.36 12.30
C GLU A 46 -20.27 -11.11 10.79
N MET A 47 -19.30 -11.72 10.11
CA MET A 47 -19.23 -11.71 8.65
C MET A 47 -19.59 -13.08 8.09
N LYS A 48 -20.75 -13.19 7.44
CA LYS A 48 -21.14 -14.40 6.71
C LYS A 48 -20.51 -14.42 5.33
N LEU A 49 -19.79 -15.47 5.02
CA LEU A 49 -19.14 -15.66 3.72
C LEU A 49 -20.03 -16.46 2.78
N LYS A 50 -19.91 -16.23 1.48
CA LYS A 50 -20.61 -17.00 0.43
C LYS A 50 -20.08 -18.43 0.31
N PHE A 51 -18.82 -18.64 0.67
CA PHE A 51 -18.11 -19.92 0.66
C PHE A 51 -16.94 -19.83 1.65
N ALA A 52 -16.39 -20.97 2.07
CA ALA A 52 -15.22 -21.01 2.95
C ALA A 52 -14.02 -20.34 2.25
N TYR A 53 -13.47 -19.27 2.88
CA TYR A 53 -12.38 -18.49 2.32
C TYR A 53 -11.37 -18.12 3.40
N ALA A 54 -10.36 -18.95 3.57
CA ALA A 54 -9.33 -18.79 4.60
C ALA A 54 -8.57 -17.45 4.54
N PRO A 55 -8.26 -16.84 3.35
CA PRO A 55 -7.51 -15.59 3.28
C PRO A 55 -8.27 -14.33 3.71
N ILE A 56 -9.52 -14.43 4.19
CA ILE A 56 -10.34 -13.23 4.50
C ILE A 56 -9.64 -12.28 5.50
N LEU A 57 -9.01 -12.82 6.53
CA LEU A 57 -8.31 -12.00 7.53
C LEU A 57 -7.10 -11.27 6.94
N LEU A 58 -6.35 -11.93 6.05
CA LEU A 58 -5.25 -11.29 5.31
C LEU A 58 -5.77 -10.16 4.43
N ASN A 59 -6.90 -10.37 3.76
CA ASN A 59 -7.51 -9.32 2.94
C ASN A 59 -7.96 -8.12 3.80
N LEU A 60 -8.55 -8.35 4.95
CA LEU A 60 -8.93 -7.30 5.89
C LEU A 60 -7.72 -6.55 6.49
N GLY A 61 -6.55 -7.20 6.58
CA GLY A 61 -5.28 -6.55 6.94
C GLY A 61 -4.71 -5.60 5.87
N THR A 62 -5.33 -5.53 4.68
CA THR A 62 -4.97 -4.60 3.61
C THR A 62 -5.81 -3.31 3.69
N PRO A 63 -5.53 -2.28 2.86
CA PRO A 63 -6.35 -1.05 2.84
C PRO A 63 -7.85 -1.26 2.61
N VAL A 64 -8.29 -2.43 2.14
CA VAL A 64 -9.72 -2.73 1.98
C VAL A 64 -10.45 -2.86 3.32
N GLY A 65 -9.74 -3.26 4.37
CA GLY A 65 -10.29 -3.35 5.72
C GLY A 65 -10.17 -2.06 6.54
N ALA A 66 -9.66 -0.98 5.95
CA ALA A 66 -9.59 0.31 6.63
C ALA A 66 -11.00 0.85 6.90
N ILE A 67 -11.27 1.15 8.17
CA ILE A 67 -12.57 1.67 8.63
C ILE A 67 -12.47 3.18 8.76
N GLY A 68 -13.27 3.91 7.99
CA GLY A 68 -13.39 5.36 8.09
C GLY A 68 -14.61 5.79 8.92
N SER A 69 -14.53 6.98 9.53
CA SER A 69 -15.67 7.56 10.26
C SER A 69 -16.92 7.64 9.37
N PRO A 70 -18.02 6.98 9.74
CA PRO A 70 -19.28 7.09 9.00
C PRO A 70 -19.80 8.53 8.93
N THR A 71 -19.63 9.30 10.00
CA THR A 71 -19.99 10.72 10.09
C THR A 71 -19.20 11.55 9.08
N ALA A 72 -17.88 11.39 9.04
CA ALA A 72 -17.04 12.10 8.08
C ALA A 72 -17.32 11.66 6.64
N ILE A 73 -17.54 10.36 6.39
CA ILE A 73 -17.88 9.85 5.07
C ILE A 73 -19.21 10.45 4.57
N LYS A 74 -20.22 10.54 5.41
CA LYS A 74 -21.50 11.17 5.09
C LYS A 74 -21.34 12.68 4.84
N LYS A 75 -20.59 13.37 5.70
CA LYS A 75 -20.31 14.81 5.60
C LYS A 75 -19.57 15.18 4.31
N TYR A 76 -18.49 14.49 4.00
CA TYR A 76 -17.61 14.85 2.89
C TYR A 76 -17.97 14.14 1.56
N GLY A 77 -18.71 13.05 1.58
CA GLY A 77 -19.12 12.31 0.38
C GLY A 77 -17.93 11.98 -0.53
N LYS A 78 -17.97 12.46 -1.77
CA LYS A 78 -16.86 12.26 -2.76
C LYS A 78 -15.56 12.92 -2.32
N ASN A 79 -15.60 13.92 -1.47
CA ASN A 79 -14.43 14.63 -0.96
C ASN A 79 -13.81 13.96 0.27
N PHE A 80 -14.36 12.86 0.78
CA PHE A 80 -13.78 12.11 1.91
C PHE A 80 -12.32 11.69 1.65
N ARG A 81 -11.97 11.38 0.41
CA ARG A 81 -10.58 11.05 0.03
C ARG A 81 -9.58 12.18 0.31
N ARG A 82 -10.04 13.45 0.41
CA ARG A 82 -9.23 14.63 0.74
C ARG A 82 -9.38 15.06 2.19
N ASN A 83 -10.29 14.44 2.91
CA ASN A 83 -10.60 14.70 4.32
C ASN A 83 -10.79 13.36 5.06
N PRO A 84 -9.78 12.44 5.02
CA PRO A 84 -9.91 11.14 5.63
C PRO A 84 -9.94 11.26 7.15
N VAL A 85 -10.85 10.53 7.77
CA VAL A 85 -10.99 10.43 9.23
C VAL A 85 -10.98 8.95 9.60
N GLY A 86 -10.00 8.54 10.38
CA GLY A 86 -9.79 7.18 10.86
C GLY A 86 -9.54 7.13 12.36
N THR A 87 -8.85 6.06 12.79
CA THR A 87 -8.48 5.79 14.19
C THR A 87 -6.98 5.60 14.40
N GLY A 88 -6.18 5.91 13.39
CA GLY A 88 -4.74 5.64 13.38
C GLY A 88 -3.91 6.53 14.28
N PRO A 89 -2.59 6.26 14.38
CA PRO A 89 -1.67 7.04 15.19
C PRO A 89 -1.45 8.46 14.69
N PHE A 90 -1.76 8.71 13.42
CA PHE A 90 -1.65 10.04 12.83
C PHE A 90 -2.99 10.52 12.28
N ILE A 91 -3.28 11.79 12.49
CA ILE A 91 -4.48 12.51 12.05
C ILE A 91 -4.13 13.26 10.76
N PHE A 92 -5.01 13.19 9.77
CA PHE A 92 -4.86 13.98 8.56
C PHE A 92 -4.88 15.48 8.88
N ASP A 93 -3.90 16.20 8.34
CA ASP A 93 -3.77 17.64 8.48
C ASP A 93 -4.01 18.35 7.15
N LYS A 94 -3.18 18.07 6.15
CA LYS A 94 -3.23 18.79 4.87
C LYS A 94 -2.76 17.91 3.70
N TRP A 95 -3.35 18.13 2.53
CA TRP A 95 -2.90 17.56 1.26
C TRP A 95 -2.77 18.66 0.21
N GLU A 96 -1.53 18.96 -0.20
CA GLU A 96 -1.20 19.78 -1.36
C GLU A 96 -0.94 18.86 -2.55
N PRO A 97 -1.85 18.82 -3.54
CA PRO A 97 -1.72 17.93 -4.70
C PRO A 97 -0.45 18.23 -5.51
N GLY A 98 0.34 17.17 -5.73
CA GLY A 98 1.62 17.28 -6.44
C GLY A 98 2.81 17.62 -5.54
N GLU A 99 2.60 18.01 -4.30
CA GLU A 99 3.65 18.41 -3.37
C GLU A 99 3.78 17.47 -2.18
N TYR A 100 2.81 17.47 -1.26
CA TYR A 100 2.89 16.68 -0.04
C TYR A 100 1.52 16.30 0.56
N ILE A 101 1.56 15.28 1.42
CA ILE A 101 0.50 14.97 2.39
C ILE A 101 1.11 15.11 3.78
N ARG A 102 0.48 15.91 4.65
CA ARG A 102 0.89 16.11 6.03
C ARG A 102 -0.10 15.49 6.99
N LEU A 103 0.44 14.82 7.98
CA LEU A 103 -0.28 14.23 9.10
C LEU A 103 0.32 14.76 10.40
N ARG A 104 -0.48 14.90 11.45
CA ARG A 104 -0.04 15.22 12.80
C ARG A 104 -0.29 14.05 13.75
N ALA A 105 0.53 13.92 14.78
CA ALA A 105 0.36 12.88 15.78
C ALA A 105 -1.04 12.93 16.41
N ASN A 106 -1.61 11.76 16.66
CA ASN A 106 -2.83 11.62 17.46
C ASN A 106 -2.42 11.51 18.94
N PRO A 107 -2.65 12.53 19.77
CA PRO A 107 -2.28 12.47 21.19
C PRO A 107 -3.09 11.43 21.97
N ASN A 108 -4.26 11.06 21.45
CA ASN A 108 -5.20 10.11 22.08
C ASN A 108 -5.17 8.74 21.37
N TYR A 109 -4.07 8.38 20.73
CA TYR A 109 -3.96 7.07 20.10
C TYR A 109 -3.97 5.97 21.16
N TRP A 110 -4.75 4.93 20.95
CA TRP A 110 -4.99 3.85 21.94
C TRP A 110 -3.72 3.10 22.35
N ASP A 111 -2.72 3.03 21.49
CA ASP A 111 -1.41 2.40 21.75
C ASP A 111 -0.31 3.44 22.07
N GLY A 112 -0.71 4.60 22.57
CA GLY A 112 0.18 5.69 22.96
C GLY A 112 0.47 6.70 21.84
N LYS A 113 0.72 7.95 22.24
CA LYS A 113 1.07 9.04 21.31
C LYS A 113 2.32 8.68 20.51
N PRO A 114 2.34 8.85 19.16
CA PRO A 114 3.54 8.71 18.36
C PRO A 114 4.66 9.65 18.82
N LYS A 115 5.91 9.18 18.71
CA LYS A 115 7.10 9.99 19.03
C LYS A 115 7.39 11.11 18.03
N ILE A 116 6.81 11.02 16.84
CA ILE A 116 6.92 12.02 15.76
C ILE A 116 5.66 12.87 15.79
N ASP A 117 5.79 14.20 15.92
CA ASP A 117 4.64 15.09 15.99
C ASP A 117 4.03 15.36 14.60
N ILE A 118 4.86 15.48 13.56
CA ILE A 118 4.43 15.74 12.18
C ILE A 118 5.09 14.71 11.26
N LEU A 119 4.26 14.07 10.42
CA LEU A 119 4.69 13.17 9.37
C LEU A 119 4.28 13.76 8.02
N GLU A 120 5.27 14.08 7.16
CA GLU A 120 5.03 14.65 5.86
C GLU A 120 5.55 13.75 4.75
N PHE A 121 4.64 13.32 3.89
CA PHE A 121 4.96 12.54 2.68
C PHE A 121 5.11 13.49 1.50
N ARG A 122 6.34 13.77 1.09
CA ARG A 122 6.65 14.61 -0.08
C ARG A 122 6.68 13.81 -1.36
N LEU A 123 6.06 14.34 -2.40
CA LEU A 123 6.12 13.75 -3.73
C LEU A 123 7.37 14.28 -4.45
N VAL A 124 8.41 13.47 -4.50
CA VAL A 124 9.66 13.78 -5.22
C VAL A 124 9.86 12.71 -6.29
N PRO A 125 9.44 12.95 -7.55
CA PRO A 125 9.49 11.95 -8.63
C PRO A 125 10.90 11.46 -8.91
N GLU A 126 11.86 12.41 -8.95
CA GLU A 126 13.25 12.10 -9.27
C GLU A 126 13.97 11.40 -8.12
N ALA A 127 14.43 10.17 -8.39
CA ALA A 127 15.06 9.33 -7.38
C ALA A 127 16.38 9.92 -6.85
N THR A 128 17.17 10.55 -7.71
CA THR A 128 18.43 11.20 -7.34
C THR A 128 18.18 12.37 -6.40
N THR A 129 17.14 13.16 -6.67
CA THR A 129 16.75 14.28 -5.81
C THR A 129 16.36 13.81 -4.41
N ARG A 130 15.65 12.65 -4.29
CA ARG A 130 15.33 12.06 -2.98
C ARG A 130 16.58 11.75 -2.15
N VAL A 131 17.64 11.23 -2.80
CA VAL A 131 18.91 10.95 -2.10
C VAL A 131 19.62 12.24 -1.69
N LEU A 132 19.61 13.26 -2.53
CA LEU A 132 20.20 14.56 -2.18
C LEU A 132 19.47 15.21 -1.00
N GLN A 133 18.14 15.18 -0.97
CA GLN A 133 17.35 15.68 0.16
C GLN A 133 17.63 14.91 1.46
N LEU A 134 17.83 13.58 1.37
CA LEU A 134 18.23 12.77 2.52
C LEU A 134 19.61 13.18 3.04
N ARG A 135 20.61 13.35 2.16
CA ARG A 135 21.97 13.76 2.52
C ARG A 135 22.04 15.18 3.11
N SER A 136 21.23 16.08 2.59
CA SER A 136 21.15 17.47 3.10
C SER A 136 20.33 17.62 4.39
N GLY A 137 19.66 16.54 4.85
CA GLY A 137 18.77 16.58 6.00
C GLY A 137 17.38 17.20 5.73
N GLN A 138 17.10 17.58 4.48
CA GLN A 138 15.76 18.07 4.08
C GLN A 138 14.69 16.97 4.14
N ALA A 139 15.09 15.70 4.03
CA ALA A 139 14.27 14.55 4.27
C ALA A 139 14.95 13.61 5.28
N GLN A 140 14.19 12.99 6.17
CA GLN A 140 14.68 12.05 7.16
C GLN A 140 14.57 10.60 6.69
N LEU A 141 13.75 10.35 5.65
CA LEU A 141 13.57 9.03 5.06
C LEU A 141 13.36 9.16 3.55
N ALA A 142 14.08 8.37 2.77
CA ALA A 142 13.89 8.24 1.33
C ALA A 142 13.59 6.78 0.97
N MET A 143 12.54 6.55 0.20
CA MET A 143 12.13 5.23 -0.25
C MET A 143 12.53 4.99 -1.70
N PHE A 144 12.77 3.72 -2.07
CA PHE A 144 13.07 3.30 -3.44
C PHE A 144 14.29 3.99 -4.05
N LEU A 145 15.44 3.79 -3.39
CA LEU A 145 16.72 4.28 -3.88
C LEU A 145 17.08 3.65 -5.24
N PRO A 146 17.69 4.43 -6.15
CA PRO A 146 18.28 3.87 -7.36
C PRO A 146 19.36 2.84 -7.03
N PRO A 147 19.43 1.68 -7.69
CA PRO A 147 20.46 0.69 -7.43
C PRO A 147 21.89 1.26 -7.48
N ALA A 148 22.16 2.17 -8.40
CA ALA A 148 23.46 2.81 -8.55
C ALA A 148 23.91 3.62 -7.33
N GLN A 149 22.98 4.17 -6.55
CA GLN A 149 23.29 5.02 -5.39
C GLN A 149 23.35 4.25 -4.06
N ILE A 150 22.94 2.97 -4.04
CA ILE A 150 22.90 2.17 -2.82
C ILE A 150 24.27 2.08 -2.15
N ASN A 151 25.34 1.88 -2.93
CA ASN A 151 26.70 1.77 -2.40
C ASN A 151 27.21 3.08 -1.80
N GLU A 152 26.85 4.21 -2.39
CA GLU A 152 27.19 5.53 -1.85
C GLU A 152 26.46 5.82 -0.54
N VAL A 153 25.15 5.53 -0.50
CA VAL A 153 24.34 5.68 0.73
C VAL A 153 24.88 4.76 1.83
N ARG A 154 25.28 3.53 1.50
CA ARG A 154 25.83 2.57 2.48
C ARG A 154 27.14 3.06 3.10
N LYS A 155 27.99 3.78 2.34
CA LYS A 155 29.27 4.30 2.81
C LYS A 155 29.14 5.61 3.60
N ASP A 156 28.01 6.28 3.54
CA ASP A 156 27.80 7.53 4.25
C ASP A 156 27.51 7.26 5.73
N PRO A 157 28.38 7.67 6.67
CA PRO A 157 28.22 7.37 8.08
C PRO A 157 27.01 8.10 8.73
N LYS A 158 26.45 9.10 8.06
CA LYS A 158 25.28 9.84 8.53
C LYS A 158 23.95 9.16 8.13
N LEU A 159 23.99 8.15 7.26
CA LEU A 159 22.83 7.50 6.71
C LEU A 159 22.73 6.05 7.16
N ASN A 160 21.51 5.58 7.36
CA ASN A 160 21.21 4.17 7.62
C ASN A 160 20.46 3.57 6.44
N LEU A 161 21.02 2.52 5.85
CA LEU A 161 20.41 1.78 4.74
C LEU A 161 19.61 0.59 5.27
N ILE A 162 18.29 0.69 5.20
CA ILE A 162 17.38 -0.41 5.55
C ILE A 162 17.02 -1.17 4.28
N LYS A 163 17.33 -2.47 4.25
CA LYS A 163 16.94 -3.37 3.16
C LYS A 163 15.78 -4.26 3.62
N GLY A 164 14.64 -4.12 2.95
CA GLY A 164 13.46 -4.97 3.18
C GLY A 164 13.14 -5.80 1.95
N GLU A 165 12.55 -6.98 2.14
CA GLU A 165 11.97 -7.76 1.06
C GLU A 165 10.60 -7.18 0.70
N LEU A 166 10.38 -6.95 -0.60
CA LEU A 166 9.10 -6.50 -1.13
C LEU A 166 8.42 -7.64 -1.89
N PHE A 167 7.13 -7.82 -1.70
CA PHE A 167 6.29 -8.66 -2.55
C PHE A 167 6.03 -7.96 -3.89
N ARG A 168 7.11 -7.70 -4.61
CA ARG A 168 7.07 -7.03 -5.91
C ARG A 168 7.79 -7.87 -6.95
N ILE A 169 7.09 -8.17 -8.04
CA ILE A 169 7.63 -8.87 -9.20
C ILE A 169 7.67 -7.89 -10.36
N ILE A 170 8.80 -7.84 -11.05
CA ILE A 170 8.95 -7.14 -12.33
C ILE A 170 8.83 -8.19 -13.42
N PHE A 171 7.93 -8.00 -14.35
CA PHE A 171 7.68 -8.95 -15.43
C PHE A 171 7.30 -8.24 -16.73
N ILE A 172 7.47 -8.92 -17.85
CA ILE A 172 6.99 -8.49 -19.15
C ILE A 172 5.62 -9.14 -19.38
N GLY A 173 4.57 -8.30 -19.45
CA GLY A 173 3.22 -8.76 -19.78
C GLY A 173 3.06 -8.90 -21.30
N MET A 174 2.67 -10.09 -21.76
CA MET A 174 2.36 -10.36 -23.18
C MET A 174 0.86 -10.53 -23.34
N ASN A 175 0.24 -9.77 -24.25
CA ASN A 175 -1.18 -9.92 -24.56
C ASN A 175 -1.39 -11.12 -25.48
N ASN A 176 -1.94 -12.21 -24.94
CA ASN A 176 -2.16 -13.47 -25.65
C ASN A 176 -3.23 -13.38 -26.76
N GLN A 177 -3.95 -12.29 -26.86
CA GLN A 177 -4.97 -12.08 -27.90
C GLN A 177 -4.42 -11.34 -29.13
N ILE A 178 -3.15 -10.91 -29.09
CA ILE A 178 -2.51 -10.12 -30.16
C ILE A 178 -1.32 -10.88 -30.70
N LYS A 179 -1.24 -10.98 -32.06
CA LYS A 179 -0.06 -11.54 -32.76
C LYS A 179 1.18 -10.69 -32.47
N PRO A 180 2.35 -11.29 -32.32
CA PRO A 180 2.64 -12.74 -32.41
C PRO A 180 2.49 -13.48 -31.07
N PHE A 181 1.98 -12.81 -30.01
CA PHE A 181 1.92 -13.37 -28.64
C PHE A 181 0.73 -14.35 -28.42
N ASP A 182 -0.16 -14.50 -29.38
CA ASP A 182 -1.15 -15.58 -29.43
C ASP A 182 -0.48 -16.97 -29.53
N ASN A 183 0.68 -17.05 -30.17
CA ASN A 183 1.46 -18.29 -30.28
C ASN A 183 2.24 -18.58 -28.97
N PRO A 184 2.00 -19.75 -28.31
CA PRO A 184 2.73 -20.13 -27.09
C PRO A 184 4.23 -20.29 -27.30
N LEU A 185 4.67 -20.70 -28.49
CA LEU A 185 6.10 -20.87 -28.79
C LEU A 185 6.83 -19.53 -28.82
N VAL A 186 6.20 -18.47 -29.31
CA VAL A 186 6.77 -17.14 -29.26
C VAL A 186 6.93 -16.66 -27.83
N ARG A 187 5.94 -16.85 -26.97
CA ARG A 187 6.03 -16.49 -25.54
C ARG A 187 7.11 -17.29 -24.84
N LYS A 188 7.28 -18.57 -25.18
CA LYS A 188 8.34 -19.43 -24.66
C LYS A 188 9.72 -18.93 -25.12
N ALA A 189 9.88 -18.59 -26.40
CA ALA A 189 11.11 -18.04 -26.94
C ALA A 189 11.51 -16.74 -26.23
N MET A 190 10.57 -15.83 -25.98
CA MET A 190 10.81 -14.61 -25.19
C MET A 190 11.34 -14.91 -23.79
N ASN A 191 10.80 -15.91 -23.10
CA ASN A 191 11.30 -16.31 -21.77
C ASN A 191 12.74 -16.87 -21.83
N TYR A 192 13.10 -17.60 -22.88
CA TYR A 192 14.48 -18.10 -23.04
C TYR A 192 15.48 -17.00 -23.45
N ALA A 193 15.01 -15.98 -24.15
CA ALA A 193 15.86 -14.85 -24.58
C ALA A 193 16.27 -13.92 -23.43
N ILE A 194 15.57 -13.97 -22.28
CA ILE A 194 15.81 -13.07 -21.15
C ILE A 194 16.71 -13.75 -20.11
N ASP A 195 17.92 -13.25 -19.95
CA ASP A 195 18.81 -13.66 -18.86
C ASP A 195 18.52 -12.87 -17.59
N ASN A 196 17.61 -13.40 -16.77
CA ASN A 196 17.23 -12.80 -15.50
C ASN A 196 18.41 -12.64 -14.53
N LYS A 197 19.40 -13.53 -14.58
CA LYS A 197 20.58 -13.46 -13.71
C LYS A 197 21.45 -12.26 -14.08
N THR A 198 21.78 -12.10 -15.34
CA THR A 198 22.55 -10.95 -15.83
C THR A 198 21.82 -9.62 -15.56
N ILE A 199 20.48 -9.56 -15.71
CA ILE A 199 19.70 -8.37 -15.37
C ILE A 199 19.86 -8.03 -13.89
N VAL A 200 19.69 -8.99 -12.98
CA VAL A 200 19.84 -8.74 -11.54
C VAL A 200 21.26 -8.31 -11.19
N GLU A 201 22.27 -8.98 -11.73
CA GLU A 201 23.69 -8.71 -11.42
C GLU A 201 24.19 -7.39 -12.01
N LYS A 202 23.91 -7.12 -13.28
CA LYS A 202 24.50 -6.00 -14.02
C LYS A 202 23.64 -4.75 -14.08
N VAL A 203 22.31 -4.92 -14.21
CA VAL A 203 21.38 -3.78 -14.30
C VAL A 203 20.88 -3.37 -12.93
N MET A 204 20.47 -4.35 -12.13
CA MET A 204 19.95 -4.09 -10.79
C MET A 204 21.03 -4.07 -9.70
N LEU A 205 22.31 -4.29 -10.07
CA LEU A 205 23.45 -4.27 -9.16
C LEU A 205 23.28 -5.14 -7.91
N GLY A 206 22.65 -6.32 -8.09
CA GLY A 206 22.36 -7.27 -7.01
C GLY A 206 21.14 -6.91 -6.16
N VAL A 207 20.36 -5.93 -6.56
CA VAL A 207 19.09 -5.59 -5.89
C VAL A 207 17.97 -6.47 -6.42
N GLY A 208 17.48 -7.38 -5.58
CA GLY A 208 16.50 -8.39 -5.97
C GLY A 208 17.10 -9.75 -6.24
N ARG A 209 16.30 -10.64 -6.78
CA ARG A 209 16.71 -12.00 -7.16
C ARG A 209 15.94 -12.49 -8.39
N PRO A 210 16.54 -13.36 -9.22
CA PRO A 210 15.84 -14.00 -10.31
C PRO A 210 14.68 -14.86 -9.77
N ILE A 211 13.54 -14.81 -10.44
CA ILE A 211 12.39 -15.66 -10.13
C ILE A 211 12.03 -16.54 -11.32
N ARG A 212 11.48 -17.73 -11.07
CA ARG A 212 11.09 -18.69 -12.12
C ARG A 212 9.59 -18.69 -12.41
N GLY A 213 8.80 -17.85 -11.76
CA GLY A 213 7.36 -17.80 -11.92
C GLY A 213 6.71 -16.64 -11.17
N PRO A 214 5.38 -16.49 -11.25
CA PRO A 214 4.64 -15.39 -10.66
C PRO A 214 4.54 -15.47 -9.12
N PHE A 215 4.96 -16.57 -8.53
CA PHE A 215 4.96 -16.78 -7.09
C PHE A 215 6.37 -16.56 -6.54
N GLY A 216 6.44 -15.91 -5.37
CA GLY A 216 7.71 -15.75 -4.67
C GLY A 216 8.32 -17.12 -4.29
N PRO A 217 9.59 -17.16 -3.94
CA PRO A 217 10.20 -18.37 -3.43
C PRO A 217 9.50 -18.82 -2.16
N LYS A 218 9.43 -20.13 -1.98
CA LYS A 218 8.98 -20.74 -0.73
C LYS A 218 9.95 -20.47 0.38
#